data_c8743023924cd950af2c1f946238813d
#
_entry.id   c8743023924cd950af2c1f946238813d
#
_cell.length_a   1.000
_cell.length_b   1.000
_cell.length_c   1.000
_cell.angle_alpha   90.00
_cell.angle_beta   90.00
_cell.angle_gamma   90.00
#
_symmetry.space_group_name_H-M   'P 1'
#
loop_
_entity.id
_entity.type
_entity.pdbx_description
1 polymer ?
#
loop_
_entity_poly.entity_id
_entity_poly.type
_entity_poly.pdbx_seq_one_letter_code
_entity_poly.pdbx_strand_id
1 'polypeptide(L)'
;MARRFSISVPLPPYARPRNEWRRRVHGAVLDVQTRRGVGYRESDQLEVRISLPLGDRPLDIHEIDERVKDVIDALEGRIAGPRSSRRIAPIVPSAEQIRRIVLEKEPRRTRRRALGELAISRFHARRRATG
;
A
#
# COMPACT_ATOMS: atom_id res chain seq x y z
N MET A 1 8.97 25.99 0.96
CA MET A 1 8.77 24.86 0.02
C MET A 1 7.95 23.77 0.67
N ALA A 2 6.93 23.31 -0.02
CA ALA A 2 6.13 22.19 0.47
C ALA A 2 6.95 20.91 0.42
N ARG A 3 6.94 20.17 1.52
CA ARG A 3 7.58 18.85 1.57
C ARG A 3 6.87 17.91 0.59
N ARG A 4 7.63 17.16 -0.18
CA ARG A 4 7.07 16.12 -1.01
C ARG A 4 6.49 15.04 -0.11
N PHE A 5 5.25 14.69 -0.35
CA PHE A 5 4.52 13.80 0.53
C PHE A 5 3.91 12.60 -0.19
N SER A 6 3.31 12.84 -1.35
CA SER A 6 2.58 11.81 -2.06
C SER A 6 3.49 10.98 -2.94
N ILE A 7 3.28 9.67 -2.91
CA ILE A 7 3.95 8.74 -3.81
C ILE A 7 2.94 7.80 -4.44
N SER A 8 3.27 7.34 -5.65
CA SER A 8 2.51 6.34 -6.36
C SER A 8 3.48 5.25 -6.80
N VAL A 9 3.15 4.01 -6.52
CA VAL A 9 4.04 2.87 -6.72
C VAL A 9 3.30 1.77 -7.46
N PRO A 10 3.83 1.28 -8.59
CA PRO A 10 3.30 0.07 -9.19
C PRO A 10 3.49 -1.10 -8.23
N LEU A 11 2.42 -1.82 -7.94
CA LEU A 11 2.51 -3.03 -7.13
C LEU A 11 2.95 -4.20 -7.98
N PRO A 12 3.83 -5.07 -7.47
CA PRO A 12 4.15 -6.30 -8.15
C PRO A 12 2.92 -7.22 -8.22
N PRO A 13 2.79 -8.04 -9.26
CA PRO A 13 1.70 -9.02 -9.32
C PRO A 13 1.75 -9.93 -8.10
N TYR A 14 0.59 -10.26 -7.56
CA TYR A 14 0.55 -11.16 -6.42
C TYR A 14 1.07 -12.55 -6.79
N ALA A 15 1.97 -13.05 -5.97
CA ALA A 15 2.50 -14.40 -6.06
C ALA A 15 2.80 -14.92 -4.66
N ARG A 16 2.58 -16.21 -4.47
CA ARG A 16 2.95 -16.89 -3.22
C ARG A 16 4.47 -17.15 -3.19
N PRO A 17 5.06 -17.26 -2.02
CA PRO A 17 4.46 -17.09 -0.69
C PRO A 17 4.22 -15.63 -0.31
N ARG A 18 3.27 -15.40 0.60
CA ARG A 18 2.85 -14.06 1.01
C ARG A 18 3.99 -13.21 1.53
N ASN A 19 4.91 -13.81 2.27
CA ASN A 19 6.06 -13.09 2.83
C ASN A 19 6.95 -12.50 1.74
N GLU A 20 7.16 -13.24 0.67
CA GLU A 20 7.93 -12.74 -0.46
C GLU A 20 7.23 -11.61 -1.19
N TRP A 21 5.92 -11.72 -1.34
CA TRP A 21 5.15 -10.64 -1.96
C TRP A 21 5.20 -9.38 -1.11
N ARG A 22 5.06 -9.49 0.21
CA ARG A 22 5.23 -8.36 1.14
C ARG A 22 6.60 -7.72 0.99
N ARG A 23 7.63 -8.54 0.86
CA ARG A 23 9.00 -8.04 0.67
C ARG A 23 9.15 -7.29 -0.64
N ARG A 24 8.54 -7.79 -1.72
CA ARG A 24 8.54 -7.10 -3.01
C ARG A 24 7.77 -5.79 -2.96
N VAL A 25 6.64 -5.77 -2.29
CA VAL A 25 5.87 -4.53 -2.08
C VAL A 25 6.71 -3.51 -1.30
N HIS A 26 7.30 -3.94 -0.20
CA HIS A 26 8.17 -3.06 0.59
C HIS A 26 9.32 -2.50 -0.25
N GLY A 27 9.99 -3.35 -0.99
CA GLY A 27 11.11 -2.93 -1.84
C GLY A 27 10.70 -1.94 -2.92
N ALA A 28 9.56 -2.18 -3.56
CA ALA A 28 9.04 -1.28 -4.58
C ALA A 28 8.70 0.10 -4.01
N VAL A 29 8.08 0.13 -2.84
CA VAL A 29 7.72 1.40 -2.18
C VAL A 29 8.97 2.13 -1.70
N LEU A 30 9.89 1.40 -1.07
CA LEU A 30 11.14 1.98 -0.58
C LEU A 30 11.96 2.60 -1.73
N ASP A 31 12.00 1.94 -2.87
CA ASP A 31 12.71 2.44 -4.04
C ASP A 31 12.14 3.78 -4.52
N VAL A 32 10.82 3.88 -4.64
CA VAL A 32 10.16 5.13 -5.05
C VAL A 32 10.35 6.21 -3.99
N GLN A 33 10.20 5.85 -2.72
CA GLN A 33 10.38 6.78 -1.60
C GLN A 33 11.78 7.38 -1.61
N THR A 34 12.79 6.55 -1.82
CA THR A 34 14.18 6.98 -1.84
C THR A 34 14.47 7.87 -3.04
N ARG A 35 14.01 7.48 -4.23
CA ARG A 35 14.23 8.27 -5.44
C ARG A 35 13.54 9.63 -5.38
N ARG A 36 12.39 9.70 -4.75
CA ARG A 36 11.61 10.95 -4.67
C ARG A 36 11.90 11.77 -3.43
N GLY A 37 12.71 11.25 -2.52
CA GLY A 37 13.03 11.94 -1.29
C GLY A 37 11.83 12.16 -0.38
N VAL A 38 10.95 11.16 -0.29
CA VAL A 38 9.76 11.21 0.54
C VAL A 38 9.97 10.40 1.81
N GLY A 39 9.67 11.00 2.96
CA GLY A 39 9.71 10.30 4.24
C GLY A 39 8.49 10.66 5.07
N TYR A 40 8.01 9.71 5.86
CA TYR A 40 6.86 9.92 6.73
C TYR A 40 7.28 9.95 8.18
N ARG A 41 6.71 10.89 8.92
CA ARG A 41 6.91 11.04 10.35
C ARG A 41 5.75 10.40 11.09
N GLU A 42 5.96 10.04 12.34
CA GLU A 42 4.90 9.47 13.18
C GLU A 42 3.68 10.39 13.32
N SER A 43 3.88 11.70 13.21
CA SER A 43 2.80 12.68 13.29
C SER A 43 2.01 12.84 12.00
N ASP A 44 2.50 12.33 10.89
CA ASP A 44 1.82 12.43 9.61
C ASP A 44 0.60 11.52 9.59
N GLN A 45 -0.54 12.04 9.16
CA GLN A 45 -1.74 11.25 8.96
C GLN A 45 -1.88 10.93 7.48
N LEU A 46 -2.09 9.65 7.17
CA LEU A 46 -1.95 9.15 5.81
C LEU A 46 -3.24 8.54 5.28
N GLU A 47 -3.40 8.66 3.97
CA GLU A 47 -4.37 7.88 3.20
C GLU A 47 -3.59 6.92 2.31
N VAL A 48 -4.00 5.68 2.30
CA VAL A 48 -3.43 4.65 1.42
C VAL A 48 -4.51 4.19 0.45
N ARG A 49 -4.22 4.32 -0.83
CA ARG A 49 -5.11 3.85 -1.89
C ARG A 49 -4.46 2.67 -2.59
N ILE A 50 -5.20 1.57 -2.69
CA ILE A 50 -4.75 0.35 -3.33
C ILE A 50 -5.68 0.07 -4.50
N SER A 51 -5.12 0.03 -5.70
CA SER A 51 -5.84 -0.35 -6.91
C SER A 51 -5.43 -1.76 -7.31
N LEU A 52 -6.39 -2.67 -7.37
CA LEU A 52 -6.14 -4.06 -7.75
C LEU A 52 -6.84 -4.35 -9.07
N PRO A 53 -6.12 -4.91 -10.05
CA PRO A 53 -6.76 -5.32 -11.28
C PRO A 53 -7.68 -6.50 -11.02
N LEU A 54 -8.88 -6.45 -11.58
CA LEU A 54 -9.76 -7.59 -11.60
C LEU A 54 -9.24 -8.57 -12.64
N GLY A 55 -8.92 -9.78 -12.22
CA GLY A 55 -8.68 -10.87 -13.15
C GLY A 55 -9.98 -11.36 -13.77
N ASP A 56 -9.89 -12.45 -14.51
CA ASP A 56 -11.07 -13.11 -15.09
C ASP A 56 -12.00 -13.65 -14.01
N ARG A 57 -11.48 -13.80 -12.80
CA ARG A 57 -12.21 -14.25 -11.63
C ARG A 57 -12.29 -13.11 -10.61
N PRO A 58 -13.49 -12.76 -10.13
CA PRO A 58 -13.59 -11.76 -9.08
C PRO A 58 -12.91 -12.25 -7.80
N LEU A 59 -12.21 -11.35 -7.13
CA LEU A 59 -11.64 -11.63 -5.82
C LEU A 59 -12.78 -11.69 -4.80
N ASP A 60 -12.76 -12.70 -3.95
CA ASP A 60 -13.69 -12.74 -2.83
C ASP A 60 -13.23 -11.81 -1.70
N ILE A 61 -14.09 -11.61 -0.72
CA ILE A 61 -13.82 -10.66 0.36
C ILE A 61 -12.58 -11.06 1.19
N HIS A 62 -12.34 -12.34 1.35
CA HIS A 62 -11.16 -12.82 2.10
C HIS A 62 -9.87 -12.53 1.36
N GLU A 63 -9.86 -12.71 0.04
CA GLU A 63 -8.70 -12.39 -0.79
C GLU A 63 -8.41 -10.89 -0.74
N ILE A 64 -9.44 -10.07 -0.79
CA ILE A 64 -9.32 -8.61 -0.69
C ILE A 64 -8.71 -8.22 0.65
N ASP A 65 -9.25 -8.75 1.74
CA ASP A 65 -8.76 -8.47 3.09
C ASP A 65 -7.29 -8.88 3.23
N GLU A 66 -6.93 -10.05 2.70
CA GLU A 66 -5.55 -10.51 2.73
C GLU A 66 -4.59 -9.58 1.98
N ARG A 67 -5.00 -9.11 0.80
CA ARG A 67 -4.16 -8.20 0.01
C ARG A 67 -3.96 -6.87 0.72
N VAL A 68 -5.02 -6.30 1.28
CA VAL A 68 -4.95 -5.06 2.05
C VAL A 68 -4.02 -5.24 3.25
N LYS A 69 -4.21 -6.32 3.99
CA LYS A 69 -3.39 -6.63 5.16
C LYS A 69 -1.91 -6.79 4.80
N ASP A 70 -1.64 -7.50 3.71
CA ASP A 70 -0.27 -7.70 3.23
C ASP A 70 0.40 -6.36 2.87
N VAL A 71 -0.32 -5.47 2.22
CA VAL A 71 0.20 -4.15 1.88
C VAL A 71 0.50 -3.34 3.13
N ILE A 72 -0.43 -3.30 4.08
CA ILE A 72 -0.22 -2.56 5.33
C ILE A 72 0.95 -3.13 6.12
N ASP A 73 1.05 -4.45 6.24
CA ASP A 73 2.17 -5.10 6.89
C ASP A 73 3.50 -4.75 6.20
N ALA A 74 3.52 -4.74 4.88
CA ALA A 74 4.70 -4.36 4.11
C ALA A 74 5.11 -2.92 4.40
N LEU A 75 4.17 -1.99 4.48
CA LEU A 75 4.45 -0.59 4.79
C LEU A 75 5.03 -0.41 6.18
N GLU A 76 4.59 -1.22 7.14
CA GLU A 76 5.17 -1.22 8.49
C GLU A 76 6.49 -1.97 8.58
N GLY A 77 6.92 -2.63 7.53
CA GLY A 77 8.14 -3.46 7.55
C GLY A 77 7.95 -4.84 8.17
N ARG A 78 6.72 -5.28 8.37
CA ARG A 78 6.40 -6.58 8.94
C ARG A 78 6.33 -7.63 7.83
N ILE A 79 7.48 -8.19 7.52
CA ILE A 79 7.60 -9.11 6.38
C ILE A 79 7.84 -10.55 6.82
N ALA A 80 8.47 -10.71 7.98
CA ALA A 80 8.84 -12.02 8.44
C ALA A 80 7.62 -12.83 8.88
N GLY A 81 7.69 -14.13 8.73
CA GLY A 81 6.63 -15.04 9.12
C GLY A 81 6.33 -14.99 10.63
N PRO A 82 5.35 -15.78 11.08
CA PRO A 82 4.76 -15.62 12.42
C PRO A 82 5.71 -15.80 13.60
N ARG A 83 6.91 -16.30 13.35
CA ARG A 83 7.92 -16.52 14.40
C ARG A 83 8.94 -15.40 14.51
N SER A 84 8.88 -14.42 13.64
CA SER A 84 9.85 -13.34 13.66
C SER A 84 9.13 -12.03 13.94
N SER A 85 9.52 -11.41 15.03
CA SER A 85 9.10 -10.05 15.36
C SER A 85 9.96 -9.00 14.67
N ARG A 86 10.91 -9.43 13.84
CA ARG A 86 11.80 -8.50 13.17
C ARG A 86 11.07 -7.67 12.14
N ARG A 87 11.21 -6.38 12.29
CA ARG A 87 10.74 -5.42 11.29
C ARG A 87 11.95 -4.96 10.49
N ILE A 88 11.78 -4.91 9.18
CA ILE A 88 12.73 -4.19 8.32
C ILE A 88 12.37 -2.71 8.38
N ALA A 89 13.22 -1.84 7.83
CA ALA A 89 13.00 -0.40 7.89
C ALA A 89 11.57 -0.04 7.48
N PRO A 90 10.74 0.47 8.39
CA PRO A 90 9.36 0.78 8.05
C PRO A 90 9.29 1.99 7.13
N ILE A 91 8.40 1.93 6.16
CA ILE A 91 8.08 3.07 5.30
C ILE A 91 7.13 3.99 6.04
N VAL A 92 6.13 3.39 6.68
CA VAL A 92 5.19 4.07 7.56
C VAL A 92 5.50 3.64 8.99
N PRO A 93 5.82 4.58 9.89
CA PRO A 93 6.21 4.22 11.26
C PRO A 93 5.17 3.41 12.02
N SER A 94 3.88 3.70 11.81
CA SER A 94 2.81 2.96 12.46
C SER A 94 1.58 2.90 11.56
N ALA A 95 0.92 1.74 11.53
CA ALA A 95 -0.33 1.59 10.81
C ALA A 95 -1.44 2.48 11.38
N GLU A 96 -1.34 2.86 12.65
CA GLU A 96 -2.34 3.72 13.29
C GLU A 96 -2.43 5.11 12.65
N GLN A 97 -1.36 5.57 12.01
CA GLN A 97 -1.37 6.85 11.31
C GLN A 97 -2.03 6.79 9.94
N ILE A 98 -2.36 5.59 9.46
CA ILE A 98 -3.14 5.42 8.25
C ILE A 98 -4.61 5.59 8.62
N ARG A 99 -5.17 6.75 8.27
CA ARG A 99 -6.53 7.12 8.68
C ARG A 99 -7.58 6.72 7.67
N ARG A 100 -7.19 6.45 6.44
CA ARG A 100 -8.10 6.00 5.40
C ARG A 100 -7.40 5.02 4.50
N ILE A 101 -8.09 3.92 4.22
CA ILE A 101 -7.67 2.94 3.23
C ILE A 101 -8.76 2.88 2.17
N VAL A 102 -8.37 3.14 0.93
CA VAL A 102 -9.29 3.05 -0.21
C VAL A 102 -8.85 1.90 -1.08
N LEU A 103 -9.73 0.96 -1.30
CA LEU A 103 -9.50 -0.14 -2.22
C LEU A 103 -10.34 0.07 -3.47
N GLU A 104 -9.66 0.10 -4.61
CA GLU A 104 -10.33 0.19 -5.89
C GLU A 104 -10.08 -1.10 -6.67
N LYS A 105 -11.13 -1.63 -7.27
CA LYS A 105 -11.03 -2.72 -8.20
C LYS A 105 -11.08 -2.13 -9.60
N GLU A 106 -10.07 -2.41 -10.40
CA GLU A 106 -10.03 -1.91 -11.76
C GLU A 106 -10.32 -3.05 -12.73
N PRO A 107 -11.15 -2.79 -13.77
CA PRO A 107 -11.36 -3.78 -14.80
C PRO A 107 -10.06 -4.06 -15.54
N ARG A 108 -9.81 -5.33 -15.83
CA ARG A 108 -8.62 -5.75 -16.55
C ARG A 108 -8.62 -5.16 -17.96
N ARG A 109 -7.67 -4.29 -18.21
CA ARG A 109 -7.43 -3.83 -19.58
C ARG A 109 -6.50 -4.81 -20.27
N THR A 110 -6.93 -5.32 -21.39
CA THR A 110 -6.38 -6.47 -22.10
C THR A 110 -4.97 -6.34 -22.65
N ARG A 111 -4.31 -5.20 -22.55
CA ARG A 111 -2.99 -4.99 -23.20
C ARG A 111 -1.85 -4.63 -22.25
N ARG A 112 -2.10 -4.47 -20.98
CA ARG A 112 -1.05 -4.25 -19.99
C ARG A 112 -1.15 -5.34 -18.95
N ARG A 113 0.00 -5.94 -18.63
CA ARG A 113 0.08 -6.60 -17.33
C ARG A 113 -0.40 -5.57 -16.33
N ALA A 114 -1.60 -5.75 -15.86
CA ALA A 114 -2.16 -4.86 -14.89
C ALA A 114 -1.44 -5.11 -13.58
N LEU A 115 -0.39 -4.35 -13.36
CA LEU A 115 0.23 -4.25 -12.06
C LEU A 115 -0.73 -3.42 -11.23
N GLY A 116 -1.04 -3.88 -10.02
CA GLY A 116 -1.77 -3.07 -9.08
C GLY A 116 -1.01 -1.78 -8.79
N GLU A 117 -1.65 -0.84 -8.20
CA GLU A 117 -1.03 0.44 -7.85
C GLU A 117 -1.30 0.78 -6.39
N LEU A 118 -0.29 1.30 -5.74
CA LEU A 118 -0.36 1.80 -4.37
C LEU A 118 -0.06 3.28 -4.37
N ALA A 119 -0.94 4.09 -3.78
CA ALA A 119 -0.68 5.51 -3.58
C ALA A 119 -0.77 5.85 -2.11
N ILE A 120 0.20 6.62 -1.63
CA ILE A 120 0.20 7.16 -0.27
C ILE A 120 0.13 8.68 -0.39
N SER A 121 -0.82 9.27 0.32
CA SER A 121 -1.02 10.71 0.33
C SER A 121 -1.39 11.19 1.73
N ARG A 122 -1.41 12.49 1.92
CA ARG A 122 -1.86 13.08 3.17
C ARG A 122 -3.34 12.83 3.35
N PHE A 123 -3.72 12.41 4.55
CA PHE A 123 -5.12 12.29 4.89
C PHE A 123 -5.75 13.67 5.05
N HIS A 124 -6.87 13.87 4.37
CA HIS A 124 -7.71 15.04 4.55
C HIS A 124 -9.09 14.59 4.99
N ALA A 125 -9.51 15.03 6.15
CA ALA A 125 -10.87 14.77 6.59
C ALA A 125 -11.84 15.39 5.60
N ARG A 126 -12.81 14.60 5.13
CA ARG A 126 -13.87 15.16 4.30
C ARG A 126 -14.69 16.13 5.14
N ARG A 127 -14.89 17.35 4.64
CA ARG A 127 -15.92 18.20 5.20
C ARG A 127 -17.22 17.46 5.05
N ARG A 128 -17.93 17.28 6.15
CA ARG A 128 -19.30 16.85 6.08
C ARG A 128 -20.05 17.82 5.20
N ALA A 129 -20.68 17.31 4.14
CA ALA A 129 -21.61 18.11 3.41
C ALA A 129 -22.68 18.54 4.40
N THR A 130 -22.67 19.82 4.74
CA THR A 130 -23.76 20.42 5.45
C THR A 130 -24.86 20.63 4.45
N GLY A 131 -25.85 19.83 4.52
CA GLY A 131 -26.91 20.12 3.59
C GLY A 131 -28.07 19.39 3.76
#